data_c2c087452d639a0bbbf9352dcae2871d
#
_entry.id   c2c087452d639a0bbbf9352dcae2871d
#
_cell.length_a   1.000
_cell.length_b   1.000
_cell.length_c   1.000
_cell.angle_alpha   90.00
_cell.angle_beta   90.00
_cell.angle_gamma   90.00
#
_symmetry.space_group_name_H-M   'P 1'
#
loop_
_entity.id
_entity.type
_entity.pdbx_description
1 polymer ?
#
loop_
_entity_poly.entity_id
_entity_poly.type
_entity_poly.pdbx_seq_one_letter_code
_entity_poly.pdbx_strand_id
1 'polypeptide(L)'
;MAKIYKEIDFSKYSSVKIGGVEKVEILDENSEFDGYVVGGANNLLISPNPPKLGILDEKFDFINLDGDTLKIGAKTKSAKIYNFAKRQNLANFEFLKNIPGTLGGLITMNAGLMGFEISQNLLSVHTNKGEFGKDELNFAYRHSEINGIILEAKFRVSRGFDATLSEAIAQKRANQPKGASFGSCFKNPGGDSAGRLIEAVGLKGFRVGGCGFSEIHANFLINYGGGKFDEAIALINLAKRRVYEQFGINLQEEVVIL
;
A
#
# COMPACT_ATOMS: atom_id res chain seq x y z
N MET A 1 0.14 -26.75 -14.38
CA MET A 1 -0.05 -27.29 -13.01
C MET A 1 -1.48 -27.03 -12.54
N ALA A 2 -2.01 -27.81 -11.58
CA ALA A 2 -3.32 -27.50 -11.01
C ALA A 2 -3.22 -26.20 -10.20
N LYS A 3 -4.20 -25.30 -10.38
CA LYS A 3 -4.26 -24.04 -9.61
C LYS A 3 -4.59 -24.33 -8.15
N ILE A 4 -3.86 -23.73 -7.24
CA ILE A 4 -4.06 -23.84 -5.79
C ILE A 4 -4.80 -22.60 -5.31
N TYR A 5 -5.79 -22.79 -4.46
CA TYR A 5 -6.62 -21.71 -3.93
C TYR A 5 -6.65 -21.73 -2.41
N LYS A 6 -6.88 -20.54 -1.84
CA LYS A 6 -7.08 -20.33 -0.41
C LYS A 6 -8.27 -19.41 -0.21
N GLU A 7 -9.06 -19.63 0.84
CA GLU A 7 -10.09 -18.68 1.28
C GLU A 7 -9.47 -17.62 2.17
N ILE A 8 -9.78 -16.35 1.90
CA ILE A 8 -9.34 -15.20 2.70
C ILE A 8 -10.57 -14.37 3.06
N ASP A 9 -10.77 -14.19 4.36
CA ASP A 9 -11.77 -13.27 4.92
C ASP A 9 -11.19 -11.85 4.97
N PHE A 10 -11.56 -11.01 4.01
CA PHE A 10 -11.05 -9.64 3.91
C PHE A 10 -11.54 -8.72 5.02
N SER A 11 -12.64 -9.07 5.71
CA SER A 11 -13.04 -8.35 6.94
C SER A 11 -12.03 -8.50 8.07
N LYS A 12 -11.15 -9.51 7.99
CA LYS A 12 -10.05 -9.75 8.94
C LYS A 12 -8.68 -9.45 8.33
N TYR A 13 -8.50 -9.76 7.04
CA TYR A 13 -7.22 -9.64 6.37
C TYR A 13 -6.89 -8.19 5.99
N SER A 14 -7.85 -7.44 5.40
CA SER A 14 -7.60 -6.05 5.00
C SER A 14 -7.39 -5.14 6.22
N SER A 15 -6.62 -4.06 6.04
CA SER A 15 -6.39 -3.09 7.13
C SER A 15 -7.65 -2.29 7.47
N VAL A 16 -8.53 -2.06 6.50
CA VAL A 16 -9.81 -1.34 6.71
C VAL A 16 -10.90 -2.23 7.30
N LYS A 17 -10.69 -3.55 7.32
CA LYS A 17 -11.66 -4.53 7.85
C LYS A 17 -13.03 -4.48 7.15
N ILE A 18 -13.01 -4.25 5.83
CA ILE A 18 -14.17 -4.31 4.95
C ILE A 18 -13.87 -5.32 3.84
N GLY A 19 -14.85 -6.15 3.50
CA GLY A 19 -14.79 -7.20 2.49
C GLY A 19 -15.41 -8.50 2.96
N GLY A 20 -15.63 -9.41 2.02
CA GLY A 20 -16.15 -10.77 2.24
C GLY A 20 -15.07 -11.83 2.36
N VAL A 21 -15.51 -13.09 2.33
CA VAL A 21 -14.64 -14.26 2.19
C VAL A 21 -14.51 -14.54 0.69
N GLU A 22 -13.27 -14.49 0.19
CA GLU A 22 -12.97 -14.65 -1.22
C GLU A 22 -12.04 -15.83 -1.46
N LYS A 23 -12.24 -16.52 -2.58
CA LYS A 23 -11.35 -17.57 -3.08
C LYS A 23 -10.21 -16.93 -3.85
N VAL A 24 -9.00 -17.03 -3.29
CA VAL A 24 -7.78 -16.37 -3.80
C VAL A 24 -6.83 -17.42 -4.35
N GLU A 25 -6.31 -17.21 -5.57
CA GLU A 25 -5.33 -18.10 -6.21
C GLU A 25 -3.94 -17.90 -5.59
N ILE A 26 -3.22 -18.98 -5.28
CA ILE A 26 -1.81 -18.93 -4.85
C ILE A 26 -0.95 -18.88 -6.09
N LEU A 27 -0.14 -17.81 -6.19
CA LEU A 27 0.65 -17.49 -7.37
C LEU A 27 2.13 -17.81 -7.16
N ASP A 28 2.75 -18.38 -8.19
CA ASP A 28 4.18 -18.64 -8.29
C ASP A 28 4.78 -18.04 -9.57
N GLU A 29 6.06 -18.33 -9.84
CA GLU A 29 6.79 -17.84 -11.02
C GLU A 29 6.24 -18.34 -12.36
N ASN A 30 5.48 -19.44 -12.35
CA ASN A 30 4.89 -20.05 -13.55
C ASN A 30 3.42 -19.69 -13.72
N SER A 31 2.88 -18.88 -12.82
CA SER A 31 1.45 -18.54 -12.82
C SER A 31 1.11 -17.61 -13.98
N GLU A 32 0.14 -18.01 -14.80
CA GLU A 32 -0.57 -17.17 -15.73
C GLU A 32 -1.83 -16.65 -15.03
N PHE A 33 -1.84 -15.35 -14.71
CA PHE A 33 -2.88 -14.74 -13.91
C PHE A 33 -3.32 -13.39 -14.48
N ASP A 34 -4.61 -13.24 -14.72
CA ASP A 34 -5.28 -12.09 -15.32
C ASP A 34 -6.12 -11.27 -14.29
N GLY A 35 -5.86 -11.48 -12.98
CA GLY A 35 -6.58 -10.84 -11.90
C GLY A 35 -5.72 -9.82 -11.14
N TYR A 36 -6.14 -9.46 -9.93
CA TYR A 36 -5.43 -8.54 -9.06
C TYR A 36 -4.57 -9.29 -8.03
N VAL A 37 -3.29 -8.99 -7.97
CA VAL A 37 -2.35 -9.57 -6.98
C VAL A 37 -2.43 -8.80 -5.68
N VAL A 38 -2.96 -9.46 -4.65
CA VAL A 38 -3.11 -8.88 -3.31
C VAL A 38 -1.84 -9.08 -2.49
N GLY A 39 -1.28 -7.98 -2.00
CA GLY A 39 -0.22 -8.00 -1.00
C GLY A 39 -0.78 -8.06 0.43
N GLY A 40 -0.44 -7.08 1.27
CA GLY A 40 -0.94 -6.98 2.64
C GLY A 40 -2.36 -6.38 2.79
N ALA A 41 -3.06 -6.09 1.70
CA ALA A 41 -4.37 -5.43 1.66
C ALA A 41 -4.45 -4.16 2.51
N ASN A 42 -3.36 -3.36 2.52
CA ASN A 42 -3.26 -2.14 3.33
C ASN A 42 -3.75 -0.88 2.59
N ASN A 43 -3.97 -0.99 1.28
CA ASN A 43 -4.46 0.09 0.42
C ASN A 43 -5.59 -0.40 -0.49
N LEU A 44 -6.42 -1.32 0.02
CA LEU A 44 -7.50 -1.94 -0.76
C LEU A 44 -8.84 -1.76 -0.07
N LEU A 45 -9.87 -1.49 -0.88
CA LEU A 45 -11.26 -1.61 -0.53
C LEU A 45 -11.89 -2.69 -1.43
N ILE A 46 -12.27 -3.82 -0.85
CA ILE A 46 -12.76 -5.00 -1.57
C ILE A 46 -14.29 -4.93 -1.68
N SER A 47 -14.80 -4.95 -2.90
CA SER A 47 -16.24 -4.97 -3.17
C SER A 47 -16.87 -6.34 -2.89
N PRO A 48 -18.20 -6.45 -2.88
CA PRO A 48 -18.88 -7.74 -2.77
C PRO A 48 -18.65 -8.69 -3.96
N ASN A 49 -18.23 -8.16 -5.11
CA ASN A 49 -17.94 -8.93 -6.32
C ASN A 49 -16.59 -8.46 -6.91
N PRO A 50 -15.46 -8.76 -6.25
CA PRO A 50 -14.16 -8.33 -6.72
C PRO A 50 -13.74 -9.11 -7.99
N PRO A 51 -12.76 -8.60 -8.76
CA PRO A 51 -12.13 -9.39 -9.82
C PRO A 51 -11.45 -10.63 -9.24
N LYS A 52 -10.92 -11.49 -10.08
CA LYS A 52 -10.08 -12.60 -9.60
C LYS A 52 -8.94 -12.07 -8.73
N LEU A 53 -8.77 -12.65 -7.56
CA LEU A 53 -7.73 -12.27 -6.61
C LEU A 53 -6.65 -13.35 -6.52
N GLY A 54 -5.39 -12.92 -6.50
CA GLY A 54 -4.23 -13.79 -6.32
C GLY A 54 -3.36 -13.33 -5.16
N ILE A 55 -2.66 -14.24 -4.51
CA ILE A 55 -1.67 -13.96 -3.47
C ILE A 55 -0.42 -14.79 -3.75
N LEU A 56 0.76 -14.21 -3.53
CA LEU A 56 2.01 -14.93 -3.73
C LEU A 56 2.16 -16.12 -2.78
N ASP A 57 2.80 -17.17 -3.26
CA ASP A 57 3.26 -18.31 -2.45
C ASP A 57 4.21 -17.85 -1.33
N GLU A 58 4.27 -18.62 -0.22
CA GLU A 58 5.13 -18.31 0.94
C GLU A 58 6.63 -18.33 0.60
N LYS A 59 7.07 -19.03 -0.45
CA LYS A 59 8.46 -19.04 -0.90
C LYS A 59 9.00 -17.66 -1.28
N PHE A 60 8.11 -16.69 -1.56
CA PHE A 60 8.48 -15.30 -1.84
C PHE A 60 8.55 -14.41 -0.58
N ASP A 61 8.52 -14.99 0.63
CA ASP A 61 8.81 -14.27 1.89
C ASP A 61 10.23 -14.54 2.39
N PHE A 62 11.22 -13.92 1.76
CA PHE A 62 12.62 -14.05 2.11
C PHE A 62 13.40 -12.72 2.03
N ILE A 63 14.55 -12.67 2.69
CA ILE A 63 15.53 -11.56 2.61
C ILE A 63 16.93 -12.18 2.57
N ASN A 64 17.68 -11.92 1.50
CA ASN A 64 19.05 -12.38 1.30
C ASN A 64 19.97 -11.19 1.06
N LEU A 65 21.04 -11.07 1.85
CA LEU A 65 22.08 -10.04 1.69
C LEU A 65 23.34 -10.70 1.12
N ASP A 66 23.80 -10.18 -0.01
CA ASP A 66 25.04 -10.61 -0.66
C ASP A 66 25.86 -9.36 -1.02
N GLY A 67 26.97 -9.16 -0.31
CA GLY A 67 27.79 -7.96 -0.46
C GLY A 67 26.98 -6.66 -0.24
N ASP A 68 26.88 -5.83 -1.27
CA ASP A 68 26.13 -4.57 -1.31
C ASP A 68 24.73 -4.70 -1.93
N THR A 69 24.29 -5.92 -2.18
CA THR A 69 22.99 -6.19 -2.80
C THR A 69 22.06 -6.92 -1.82
N LEU A 70 20.89 -6.35 -1.62
CA LEU A 70 19.81 -6.93 -0.82
C LEU A 70 18.71 -7.43 -1.74
N LYS A 71 18.50 -8.75 -1.78
CA LYS A 71 17.45 -9.42 -2.52
C LYS A 71 16.29 -9.75 -1.59
N ILE A 72 15.09 -9.29 -1.93
CA ILE A 72 13.90 -9.41 -1.08
C ILE A 72 12.74 -9.97 -1.90
N GLY A 73 12.08 -11.02 -1.38
CA GLY A 73 10.87 -11.57 -1.98
C GLY A 73 9.67 -10.64 -1.83
N ALA A 74 8.82 -10.59 -2.85
CA ALA A 74 7.72 -9.61 -2.94
C ALA A 74 6.62 -9.81 -1.88
N LYS A 75 6.52 -10.99 -1.26
CA LYS A 75 5.61 -11.27 -0.14
C LYS A 75 6.13 -10.77 1.20
N THR A 76 7.40 -10.41 1.31
CA THR A 76 8.03 -9.98 2.56
C THR A 76 7.39 -8.69 3.08
N LYS A 77 6.96 -8.71 4.34
CA LYS A 77 6.34 -7.57 5.00
C LYS A 77 7.35 -6.45 5.28
N SER A 78 6.93 -5.21 5.11
CA SER A 78 7.74 -4.00 5.39
C SER A 78 8.38 -4.01 6.78
N ALA A 79 7.66 -4.43 7.81
CA ALA A 79 8.20 -4.56 9.15
C ALA A 79 9.35 -5.57 9.26
N LYS A 80 9.30 -6.68 8.49
CA LYS A 80 10.39 -7.67 8.43
C LYS A 80 11.61 -7.08 7.73
N ILE A 81 11.40 -6.32 6.65
CA ILE A 81 12.49 -5.61 5.93
C ILE A 81 13.13 -4.56 6.85
N TYR A 82 12.33 -3.72 7.50
CA TYR A 82 12.80 -2.73 8.46
C TYR A 82 13.66 -3.34 9.58
N ASN A 83 13.16 -4.40 10.23
CA ASN A 83 13.87 -5.06 11.32
C ASN A 83 15.17 -5.72 10.85
N PHE A 84 15.18 -6.29 9.63
CA PHE A 84 16.39 -6.82 9.01
C PHE A 84 17.41 -5.70 8.75
N ALA A 85 17.00 -4.62 8.10
CA ALA A 85 17.85 -3.48 7.78
C ALA A 85 18.46 -2.86 9.04
N LYS A 86 17.67 -2.63 10.11
CA LYS A 86 18.15 -2.15 11.40
C LYS A 86 19.20 -3.07 12.01
N ARG A 87 18.94 -4.39 12.01
CA ARG A 87 19.84 -5.40 12.59
C ARG A 87 21.16 -5.53 11.81
N GLN A 88 21.09 -5.36 10.48
CA GLN A 88 22.24 -5.41 9.58
C GLN A 88 22.91 -4.03 9.37
N ASN A 89 22.45 -2.98 10.05
CA ASN A 89 22.93 -1.61 9.90
C ASN A 89 22.85 -1.10 8.43
N LEU A 90 21.74 -1.37 7.71
CA LEU A 90 21.53 -0.97 6.32
C LEU A 90 20.71 0.32 6.24
N ALA A 91 21.25 1.35 5.59
CA ALA A 91 20.61 2.64 5.38
C ALA A 91 19.47 2.58 4.35
N ASN A 92 18.62 3.63 4.37
CA ASN A 92 17.54 3.89 3.42
C ASN A 92 16.32 2.96 3.49
N PHE A 93 16.16 2.24 4.61
CA PHE A 93 14.95 1.46 4.93
C PHE A 93 14.24 1.95 6.20
N GLU A 94 14.70 3.05 6.79
CA GLU A 94 14.20 3.63 8.05
C GLU A 94 12.72 4.00 7.97
N PHE A 95 12.28 4.48 6.80
CA PHE A 95 10.90 4.89 6.55
C PHE A 95 9.88 3.73 6.55
N LEU A 96 10.34 2.50 6.36
CA LEU A 96 9.47 1.31 6.32
C LEU A 96 8.84 0.97 7.67
N LYS A 97 9.38 1.48 8.80
CA LYS A 97 8.82 1.26 10.14
C LYS A 97 7.31 1.54 10.20
N ASN A 98 6.87 2.56 9.48
CA ASN A 98 5.51 3.07 9.58
C ASN A 98 4.70 2.91 8.28
N ILE A 99 5.21 2.19 7.29
CA ILE A 99 4.49 1.90 6.06
C ILE A 99 4.12 0.41 6.07
N PRO A 100 2.87 0.04 6.35
CA PRO A 100 2.45 -1.35 6.31
C PRO A 100 2.35 -1.85 4.87
N GLY A 101 2.53 -3.15 4.68
CA GLY A 101 2.36 -3.79 3.38
C GLY A 101 3.41 -4.87 3.13
N THR A 102 3.39 -5.43 1.93
CA THR A 102 4.40 -6.33 1.40
C THR A 102 5.28 -5.60 0.40
N LEU A 103 6.49 -6.08 0.15
CA LEU A 103 7.40 -5.46 -0.80
C LEU A 103 6.75 -5.24 -2.18
N GLY A 104 6.04 -6.26 -2.72
CA GLY A 104 5.36 -6.13 -4.00
C GLY A 104 4.38 -4.94 -4.02
N GLY A 105 3.55 -4.79 -2.99
CA GLY A 105 2.65 -3.65 -2.86
C GLY A 105 3.37 -2.31 -2.69
N LEU A 106 4.50 -2.29 -1.96
CA LEU A 106 5.32 -1.08 -1.83
C LEU A 106 5.90 -0.64 -3.17
N ILE A 107 6.39 -1.58 -3.99
CA ILE A 107 6.95 -1.30 -5.32
C ILE A 107 5.84 -0.82 -6.26
N THR A 108 4.71 -1.52 -6.32
CA THR A 108 3.57 -1.15 -7.18
C THR A 108 3.11 0.30 -6.93
N MET A 109 3.10 0.72 -5.68
CA MET A 109 2.67 2.06 -5.27
C MET A 109 3.81 3.07 -5.20
N ASN A 110 5.05 2.71 -5.56
CA ASN A 110 6.24 3.52 -5.23
C ASN A 110 6.11 4.11 -3.82
N ALA A 111 5.86 3.23 -2.85
CA ALA A 111 5.52 3.65 -1.49
C ALA A 111 6.64 4.49 -0.88
N GLY A 112 6.27 5.61 -0.30
CA GLY A 112 7.24 6.53 0.26
C GLY A 112 6.65 7.40 1.37
N LEU A 113 7.56 8.03 2.11
CA LEU A 113 7.24 8.90 3.22
C LEU A 113 8.36 9.91 3.44
N MET A 114 8.02 11.20 3.55
CA MET A 114 8.96 12.29 3.87
C MET A 114 10.15 12.40 2.89
N GLY A 115 9.89 12.23 1.60
CA GLY A 115 10.92 12.29 0.58
C GLY A 115 11.69 10.99 0.35
N PHE A 116 11.44 9.95 1.15
CA PHE A 116 11.94 8.59 0.89
C PHE A 116 10.93 7.82 0.08
N GLU A 117 11.39 7.07 -0.90
CA GLU A 117 10.58 6.18 -1.73
C GLU A 117 11.28 4.83 -1.90
N ILE A 118 10.49 3.75 -2.05
CA ILE A 118 11.03 2.40 -2.19
C ILE A 118 11.92 2.25 -3.44
N SER A 119 11.67 3.03 -4.48
CA SER A 119 12.45 3.01 -5.71
C SER A 119 13.83 3.66 -5.60
N GLN A 120 14.15 4.43 -4.54
CA GLN A 120 15.42 5.18 -4.47
C GLN A 120 16.66 4.29 -4.59
N ASN A 121 16.65 3.16 -3.89
CA ASN A 121 17.77 2.19 -3.87
C ASN A 121 17.51 0.94 -4.71
N LEU A 122 16.39 0.92 -5.43
CA LEU A 122 16.02 -0.22 -6.26
C LEU A 122 16.99 -0.36 -7.43
N LEU A 123 17.47 -1.57 -7.67
CA LEU A 123 18.27 -1.96 -8.83
C LEU A 123 17.38 -2.57 -9.91
N SER A 124 16.61 -3.58 -9.54
CA SER A 124 15.73 -4.31 -10.45
C SER A 124 14.55 -4.94 -9.73
N VAL A 125 13.52 -5.26 -10.50
CA VAL A 125 12.37 -6.08 -10.11
C VAL A 125 12.31 -7.31 -10.99
N HIS A 126 12.21 -8.48 -10.39
CA HIS A 126 11.99 -9.74 -11.08
C HIS A 126 10.50 -10.10 -11.02
N THR A 127 9.90 -10.29 -12.18
CA THR A 127 8.51 -10.71 -12.34
C THR A 127 8.45 -12.07 -13.03
N ASN A 128 7.26 -12.66 -13.14
CA ASN A 128 7.05 -13.86 -13.96
C ASN A 128 7.19 -13.59 -15.49
N LYS A 129 7.48 -12.36 -15.91
CA LYS A 129 7.73 -11.97 -17.30
C LYS A 129 9.20 -11.62 -17.57
N GLY A 130 10.04 -11.61 -16.54
CA GLY A 130 11.46 -11.29 -16.64
C GLY A 130 11.95 -10.34 -15.56
N GLU A 131 13.22 -9.95 -15.66
CA GLU A 131 13.86 -8.95 -14.79
C GLU A 131 13.88 -7.60 -15.50
N PHE A 132 13.43 -6.56 -14.80
CA PHE A 132 13.35 -5.19 -15.29
C PHE A 132 14.20 -4.29 -14.41
N GLY A 133 15.07 -3.49 -15.01
CA GLY A 133 15.83 -2.45 -14.32
C GLY A 133 14.93 -1.32 -13.82
N LYS A 134 15.37 -0.59 -12.81
CA LYS A 134 14.59 0.50 -12.22
C LYS A 134 14.06 1.49 -13.27
N ASP A 135 14.89 1.85 -14.25
CA ASP A 135 14.57 2.87 -15.25
C ASP A 135 13.49 2.41 -16.25
N GLU A 136 13.25 1.11 -16.35
CA GLU A 136 12.20 0.51 -17.20
C GLU A 136 10.81 0.53 -16.53
N LEU A 137 10.72 0.88 -15.25
CA LEU A 137 9.51 0.74 -14.43
C LEU A 137 8.75 2.06 -14.23
N ASN A 138 9.17 3.15 -14.86
CA ASN A 138 8.50 4.45 -14.91
C ASN A 138 7.93 4.90 -13.55
N PHE A 139 8.76 4.87 -12.50
CA PHE A 139 8.33 5.26 -11.15
C PHE A 139 7.93 6.74 -11.09
N ALA A 140 6.76 6.98 -10.53
CA ALA A 140 6.24 8.31 -10.23
C ALA A 140 5.57 8.33 -8.85
N TYR A 141 5.04 9.47 -8.45
CA TYR A 141 4.31 9.59 -7.18
C TYR A 141 3.12 8.63 -7.12
N ARG A 142 3.18 7.66 -6.23
CA ARG A 142 2.16 6.60 -6.05
C ARG A 142 1.88 5.80 -7.31
N HIS A 143 2.91 5.54 -8.09
CA HIS A 143 2.79 4.84 -9.35
C HIS A 143 4.09 4.12 -9.74
N SER A 144 3.93 2.96 -10.40
CA SER A 144 4.96 2.27 -11.17
C SER A 144 4.31 1.47 -12.30
N GLU A 145 5.04 1.25 -13.38
CA GLU A 145 4.59 0.42 -14.51
C GLU A 145 5.28 -0.94 -14.42
N ILE A 146 4.57 -1.92 -13.89
CA ILE A 146 5.09 -3.28 -13.69
C ILE A 146 4.42 -4.24 -14.67
N ASN A 147 5.23 -4.90 -15.48
CA ASN A 147 4.78 -5.96 -16.35
C ASN A 147 4.89 -7.32 -15.64
N GLY A 148 3.75 -7.93 -15.35
CA GLY A 148 3.66 -9.24 -14.71
C GLY A 148 3.53 -9.20 -13.18
N ILE A 149 3.71 -10.37 -12.57
CA ILE A 149 3.61 -10.58 -11.12
C ILE A 149 4.98 -10.33 -10.50
N ILE A 150 5.11 -9.36 -9.60
CA ILE A 150 6.36 -9.12 -8.87
C ILE A 150 6.65 -10.31 -7.96
N LEU A 151 7.80 -10.94 -8.13
CA LEU A 151 8.25 -12.09 -7.36
C LEU A 151 9.29 -11.70 -6.31
N GLU A 152 10.24 -10.84 -6.70
CA GLU A 152 11.32 -10.34 -5.86
C GLU A 152 11.88 -9.03 -6.41
N ALA A 153 12.68 -8.34 -5.61
CA ALA A 153 13.44 -7.16 -6.05
C ALA A 153 14.83 -7.12 -5.44
N LYS A 154 15.74 -6.46 -6.14
CA LYS A 154 17.13 -6.23 -5.72
C LYS A 154 17.33 -4.74 -5.39
N PHE A 155 18.00 -4.48 -4.30
CA PHE A 155 18.32 -3.14 -3.82
C PHE A 155 19.82 -3.00 -3.61
N ARG A 156 20.37 -1.85 -3.99
CA ARG A 156 21.69 -1.45 -3.55
C ARG A 156 21.62 -1.01 -2.11
N VAL A 157 22.53 -1.53 -1.28
CA VAL A 157 22.56 -1.18 0.14
C VAL A 157 23.92 -0.65 0.56
N SER A 158 23.92 0.21 1.58
CA SER A 158 25.09 0.72 2.27
C SER A 158 24.89 0.62 3.77
N ARG A 159 25.98 0.62 4.53
CA ARG A 159 25.92 0.68 5.99
C ARG A 159 25.52 2.09 6.45
N GLY A 160 24.92 2.19 7.64
CA GLY A 160 24.55 3.46 8.26
C GLY A 160 23.06 3.62 8.51
N PHE A 161 22.38 2.60 9.07
CA PHE A 161 20.99 2.71 9.52
C PHE A 161 20.86 3.84 10.56
N ASP A 162 20.05 4.85 10.27
CA ASP A 162 19.81 5.99 11.15
C ASP A 162 18.56 5.77 12.03
N ALA A 163 18.78 5.37 13.29
CA ALA A 163 17.72 5.18 14.25
C ALA A 163 17.01 6.50 14.60
N THR A 164 17.73 7.63 14.61
CA THR A 164 17.17 8.96 14.90
C THR A 164 16.21 9.39 13.79
N LEU A 165 16.61 9.20 12.52
CA LEU A 165 15.75 9.44 11.38
C LEU A 165 14.47 8.57 11.46
N SER A 166 14.63 7.28 11.78
CA SER A 166 13.49 6.37 11.94
C SER A 166 12.49 6.83 13.02
N GLU A 167 13.00 7.36 14.14
CA GLU A 167 12.18 7.91 15.22
C GLU A 167 11.50 9.23 14.81
N ALA A 168 12.22 10.13 14.15
CA ALA A 168 11.66 11.39 13.63
C ALA A 168 10.52 11.14 12.64
N ILE A 169 10.68 10.16 11.74
CA ILE A 169 9.63 9.71 10.82
C ILE A 169 8.42 9.17 11.60
N ALA A 170 8.66 8.35 12.64
CA ALA A 170 7.60 7.80 13.48
C ALA A 170 6.81 8.90 14.21
N GLN A 171 7.50 9.90 14.76
CA GLN A 171 6.87 11.02 15.46
C GLN A 171 5.97 11.86 14.54
N LYS A 172 6.41 12.13 13.32
CA LYS A 172 5.58 12.86 12.33
C LYS A 172 4.30 12.10 11.96
N ARG A 173 4.31 10.77 12.06
CA ARG A 173 3.11 9.93 11.85
C ARG A 173 2.27 9.71 13.13
N ALA A 174 2.73 10.16 14.28
CA ALA A 174 1.97 10.03 15.54
C ALA A 174 0.58 10.72 15.46
N ASN A 175 0.45 11.73 14.61
CA ASN A 175 -0.81 12.43 14.35
C ASN A 175 -1.74 11.72 13.34
N GLN A 176 -1.37 10.52 12.85
CA GLN A 176 -2.27 9.76 12.00
C GLN A 176 -3.33 9.03 12.84
N PRO A 177 -4.57 8.94 12.32
CA PRO A 177 -5.64 8.28 13.05
C PRO A 177 -5.30 6.81 13.29
N LYS A 178 -5.63 6.33 14.47
CA LYS A 178 -5.59 4.91 14.81
C LYS A 178 -6.92 4.27 14.44
N GLY A 179 -6.90 3.02 14.01
CA GLY A 179 -8.11 2.28 13.67
C GLY A 179 -8.03 1.57 12.32
N ALA A 180 -9.09 0.87 11.99
CA ALA A 180 -9.18 0.13 10.75
C ALA A 180 -9.36 1.11 9.56
N SER A 181 -8.33 1.23 8.70
CA SER A 181 -8.33 2.07 7.51
C SER A 181 -7.39 1.52 6.45
N PHE A 182 -7.50 2.01 5.23
CA PHE A 182 -6.55 1.73 4.15
C PHE A 182 -5.48 2.84 3.98
N GLY A 183 -5.30 3.73 4.99
CA GLY A 183 -4.41 4.86 4.89
C GLY A 183 -5.08 6.07 4.23
N SER A 184 -4.33 6.81 3.43
CA SER A 184 -4.85 7.96 2.66
C SER A 184 -5.88 7.49 1.63
N CYS A 185 -7.05 8.12 1.64
CA CYS A 185 -8.13 7.82 0.70
C CYS A 185 -7.81 8.35 -0.71
N PHE A 186 -7.25 9.57 -0.77
CA PHE A 186 -6.93 10.26 -2.01
C PHE A 186 -5.47 10.67 -2.08
N LYS A 187 -4.94 10.74 -3.31
CA LYS A 187 -3.66 11.37 -3.61
C LYS A 187 -3.76 12.88 -3.34
N ASN A 188 -2.65 13.48 -2.93
CA ASN A 188 -2.60 14.94 -2.84
C ASN A 188 -2.57 15.54 -4.25
N PRO A 189 -3.47 16.49 -4.57
CA PRO A 189 -3.40 17.22 -5.83
C PRO A 189 -2.21 18.15 -5.86
N GLY A 190 -1.80 18.59 -7.06
CA GLY A 190 -0.69 19.54 -7.23
C GLY A 190 -0.95 20.84 -6.46
N GLY A 191 -0.05 21.21 -5.57
CA GLY A 191 -0.11 22.48 -4.82
C GLY A 191 -1.04 22.48 -3.60
N ASP A 192 -1.72 21.35 -3.29
CA ASP A 192 -2.64 21.29 -2.15
C ASP A 192 -2.62 19.88 -1.49
N SER A 193 -3.35 19.72 -0.38
CA SER A 193 -3.52 18.43 0.25
C SER A 193 -4.98 17.97 0.26
N ALA A 194 -5.23 16.71 -0.08
CA ALA A 194 -6.56 16.13 -0.05
C ALA A 194 -7.21 16.26 1.34
N GLY A 195 -6.42 16.10 2.42
CA GLY A 195 -6.92 16.25 3.78
C GLY A 195 -7.48 17.64 4.07
N ARG A 196 -6.77 18.71 3.65
CA ARG A 196 -7.24 20.08 3.80
C ARG A 196 -8.53 20.33 3.01
N LEU A 197 -8.58 19.85 1.77
CA LEU A 197 -9.76 20.01 0.90
C LEU A 197 -11.00 19.32 1.49
N ILE A 198 -10.85 18.07 1.98
CA ILE A 198 -11.94 17.30 2.60
C ILE A 198 -12.42 17.99 3.90
N GLU A 199 -11.50 18.54 4.69
CA GLU A 199 -11.84 19.31 5.89
C GLU A 199 -12.58 20.60 5.53
N ALA A 200 -12.13 21.33 4.52
CA ALA A 200 -12.73 22.59 4.07
C ALA A 200 -14.17 22.42 3.56
N VAL A 201 -14.52 21.25 3.01
CA VAL A 201 -15.90 20.95 2.59
C VAL A 201 -16.76 20.33 3.72
N GLY A 202 -16.30 20.39 4.98
CA GLY A 202 -17.04 19.95 6.15
C GLY A 202 -17.19 18.44 6.29
N LEU A 203 -16.25 17.65 5.75
CA LEU A 203 -16.33 16.19 5.83
C LEU A 203 -15.40 15.57 6.89
N LYS A 204 -14.55 16.34 7.55
CA LYS A 204 -13.75 15.85 8.69
C LYS A 204 -14.68 15.38 9.82
N GLY A 205 -14.54 14.14 10.25
CA GLY A 205 -15.41 13.51 11.23
C GLY A 205 -16.80 13.10 10.73
N PHE A 206 -17.12 13.38 9.45
CA PHE A 206 -18.41 12.99 8.87
C PHE A 206 -18.51 11.48 8.70
N ARG A 207 -19.66 10.89 9.04
CA ARG A 207 -19.91 9.45 9.06
C ARG A 207 -21.11 9.05 8.20
N VAL A 208 -21.00 7.84 7.62
CA VAL A 208 -22.09 7.12 6.98
C VAL A 208 -22.05 5.68 7.51
N GLY A 209 -23.07 5.27 8.28
CA GLY A 209 -23.08 3.96 8.92
C GLY A 209 -21.87 3.71 9.81
N GLY A 210 -21.17 2.60 9.57
CA GLY A 210 -19.94 2.23 10.29
C GLY A 210 -18.68 2.90 9.78
N CYS A 211 -18.72 3.63 8.67
CA CYS A 211 -17.58 4.31 8.06
C CYS A 211 -17.58 5.83 8.31
N GLY A 212 -16.41 6.46 8.27
CA GLY A 212 -16.32 7.92 8.34
C GLY A 212 -14.94 8.46 8.09
N PHE A 213 -14.84 9.73 7.71
CA PHE A 213 -13.56 10.43 7.67
C PHE A 213 -13.09 10.75 9.09
N SER A 214 -11.81 10.56 9.35
CA SER A 214 -11.23 10.76 10.67
C SER A 214 -11.33 12.21 11.15
N GLU A 215 -11.57 12.39 12.45
CA GLU A 215 -11.52 13.69 13.13
C GLU A 215 -10.08 14.22 13.29
N ILE A 216 -9.06 13.35 13.16
CA ILE A 216 -7.65 13.72 13.28
C ILE A 216 -7.10 14.15 11.91
N HIS A 217 -7.37 13.35 10.85
CA HIS A 217 -6.86 13.60 9.50
C HIS A 217 -7.92 13.24 8.47
N ALA A 218 -8.51 14.24 7.83
CA ALA A 218 -9.70 14.08 6.99
C ALA A 218 -9.48 13.20 5.73
N ASN A 219 -8.23 12.99 5.28
CA ASN A 219 -7.94 12.07 4.17
C ASN A 219 -7.89 10.58 4.58
N PHE A 220 -8.21 10.25 5.85
CA PHE A 220 -8.30 8.88 6.33
C PHE A 220 -9.76 8.47 6.51
N LEU A 221 -10.20 7.49 5.74
CA LEU A 221 -11.48 6.84 5.94
C LEU A 221 -11.29 5.69 6.94
N ILE A 222 -12.05 5.73 8.04
CA ILE A 222 -11.98 4.79 9.15
C ILE A 222 -13.25 3.92 9.17
N ASN A 223 -13.08 2.63 9.33
CA ASN A 223 -14.14 1.73 9.76
C ASN A 223 -14.19 1.73 11.30
N TYR A 224 -15.21 2.36 11.85
CA TYR A 224 -15.44 2.46 13.30
C TYR A 224 -16.10 1.22 13.90
N GLY A 225 -16.38 0.22 13.07
CA GLY A 225 -17.02 -1.04 13.40
C GLY A 225 -18.24 -1.31 12.54
N GLY A 226 -18.30 -2.52 11.95
CA GLY A 226 -19.41 -2.91 11.07
C GLY A 226 -19.53 -2.11 9.76
N GLY A 227 -18.49 -1.39 9.36
CA GLY A 227 -18.46 -0.62 8.11
C GLY A 227 -18.64 -1.50 6.87
N LYS A 228 -19.42 -1.01 5.92
CA LYS A 228 -19.74 -1.70 4.66
C LYS A 228 -19.09 -1.03 3.48
N PHE A 229 -18.90 -1.79 2.39
CA PHE A 229 -18.35 -1.30 1.13
C PHE A 229 -19.13 -0.07 0.60
N ASP A 230 -20.47 -0.17 0.53
CA ASP A 230 -21.32 0.91 0.00
C ASP A 230 -21.22 2.20 0.82
N GLU A 231 -21.04 2.09 2.14
CA GLU A 231 -20.84 3.24 3.04
C GLU A 231 -19.52 3.93 2.76
N ALA A 232 -18.44 3.16 2.55
CA ALA A 232 -17.13 3.68 2.19
C ALA A 232 -17.15 4.37 0.81
N ILE A 233 -17.79 3.75 -0.19
CA ILE A 233 -17.96 4.31 -1.54
C ILE A 233 -18.81 5.59 -1.51
N ALA A 234 -19.88 5.62 -0.71
CA ALA A 234 -20.70 6.81 -0.57
C ALA A 234 -19.88 8.00 -0.02
N LEU A 235 -19.01 7.76 0.97
CA LEU A 235 -18.10 8.79 1.52
C LEU A 235 -17.07 9.26 0.48
N ILE A 236 -16.45 8.34 -0.25
CA ILE A 236 -15.48 8.64 -1.31
C ILE A 236 -16.12 9.54 -2.37
N ASN A 237 -17.29 9.16 -2.89
CA ASN A 237 -18.02 9.92 -3.89
C ASN A 237 -18.50 11.27 -3.37
N LEU A 238 -18.94 11.33 -2.11
CA LEU A 238 -19.34 12.59 -1.47
C LEU A 238 -18.16 13.58 -1.38
N ALA A 239 -16.97 13.09 -1.00
CA ALA A 239 -15.77 13.92 -0.93
C ALA A 239 -15.37 14.45 -2.31
N LYS A 240 -15.33 13.57 -3.34
CA LYS A 240 -15.03 13.97 -4.72
C LYS A 240 -15.98 15.05 -5.21
N ARG A 241 -17.28 14.84 -5.02
CA ARG A 241 -18.31 15.81 -5.44
C ARG A 241 -18.16 17.15 -4.73
N ARG A 242 -18.13 17.21 -3.39
CA ARG A 242 -18.05 18.45 -2.64
C ARG A 242 -16.78 19.24 -2.90
N VAL A 243 -15.63 18.56 -3.01
CA VAL A 243 -14.36 19.20 -3.33
C VAL A 243 -14.39 19.78 -4.74
N TYR A 244 -14.96 19.05 -5.70
CA TYR A 244 -15.12 19.59 -7.05
C TYR A 244 -16.07 20.79 -7.11
N GLU A 245 -17.22 20.71 -6.44
CA GLU A 245 -18.21 21.80 -6.39
C GLU A 245 -17.62 23.11 -5.77
N GLN A 246 -16.77 22.99 -4.75
CA GLN A 246 -16.22 24.16 -4.04
C GLN A 246 -14.90 24.66 -4.62
N PHE A 247 -14.03 23.77 -5.14
CA PHE A 247 -12.67 24.12 -5.54
C PHE A 247 -12.35 23.85 -7.01
N GLY A 248 -13.22 23.17 -7.76
CA GLY A 248 -12.95 22.73 -9.13
C GLY A 248 -11.88 21.63 -9.24
N ILE A 249 -11.50 21.00 -8.12
CA ILE A 249 -10.42 19.98 -8.06
C ILE A 249 -11.02 18.60 -8.09
N ASN A 250 -10.58 17.78 -9.04
CA ASN A 250 -10.92 16.36 -9.11
C ASN A 250 -9.97 15.55 -8.21
N LEU A 251 -10.47 15.08 -7.06
CA LEU A 251 -9.71 14.16 -6.20
C LEU A 251 -9.53 12.81 -6.89
N GLN A 252 -8.28 12.31 -6.88
CA GLN A 252 -7.93 10.97 -7.36
C GLN A 252 -7.75 10.04 -6.18
N GLU A 253 -8.38 8.88 -6.22
CA GLU A 253 -8.23 7.84 -5.20
C GLU A 253 -6.77 7.38 -5.13
N GLU A 254 -6.22 7.27 -3.89
CA GLU A 254 -5.00 6.54 -3.61
C GLU A 254 -5.33 5.07 -3.27
N VAL A 255 -6.47 4.86 -2.61
CA VAL A 255 -7.00 3.53 -2.35
C VAL A 255 -7.41 2.84 -3.65
N VAL A 256 -7.06 1.57 -3.78
CA VAL A 256 -7.51 0.72 -4.89
C VAL A 256 -8.83 0.06 -4.51
N ILE A 257 -9.84 0.27 -5.33
CA ILE A 257 -11.19 -0.29 -5.17
C ILE A 257 -11.31 -1.46 -6.14
N LEU A 258 -11.63 -2.64 -5.60
CA LEU A 258 -11.71 -3.89 -6.36
C LEU A 258 -13.12 -4.47 -6.30
#